data_a12412ecc7174db7a0e40dc9159170d8
#
_entry.id   a12412ecc7174db7a0e40dc9159170d8
#
_cell.length_a   1.000
_cell.length_b   1.000
_cell.length_c   1.000
_cell.angle_alpha   90.00
_cell.angle_beta   90.00
_cell.angle_gamma   90.00
#
_symmetry.space_group_name_H-M   'P 1'
#
loop_
_entity.id
_entity.type
_entity.pdbx_description
1 polymer ?
#
loop_
_entity_poly.entity_id
_entity_poly.type
_entity_poly.pdbx_seq_one_letter_code
_entity_poly.pdbx_strand_id
1 'polypeptide(L)'
;MMKFYGQFDPPVDRFIFERYFPDLGTQGVFVECGAFDGQTECSCRFFEETMGWKGYNLEPVPWIYERLTQNRPMSSNLNVGLSDRTGTQRFQSVVHPVYGRDTTIGAVEHSPALKEYLIAQGCTFEEITINVLAWNDFIHRQKISRIDLMVLDVEGHEASVLDGMRDSDVLPSVMCVEVGHSGFGILRDILAEMGYEYDVSSNANAFFLRRDVLPLFAFRSAAQPKTAVALPIPDEIISRADLDELISERDQLLIRLG
;
A
#
# COMPACT_ATOMS: atom_id res chain seq x y z
N MET A 1 1.89 13.52 22.17
CA MET A 1 2.78 12.73 21.29
C MET A 1 1.96 12.40 20.04
N MET A 2 2.51 12.58 18.83
CA MET A 2 1.82 12.19 17.60
C MET A 2 1.65 10.68 17.60
N LYS A 3 0.48 10.20 17.16
CA LYS A 3 0.20 8.77 17.05
C LYS A 3 0.31 8.37 15.59
N PHE A 4 1.09 7.33 15.31
CA PHE A 4 1.25 6.72 14.00
C PHE A 4 0.63 5.32 14.02
N TYR A 5 0.24 4.81 12.87
CA TYR A 5 -0.62 3.63 12.73
C TYR A 5 -0.06 2.57 11.76
N GLY A 6 0.92 2.96 10.94
CA GLY A 6 1.50 2.07 9.95
C GLY A 6 2.27 0.90 10.56
N GLN A 7 2.47 -0.11 9.76
CA GLN A 7 3.30 -1.27 10.07
C GLN A 7 4.78 -0.87 10.23
N PHE A 8 5.57 -1.70 10.86
CA PHE A 8 7.01 -1.60 11.07
C PHE A 8 7.47 -0.61 12.15
N ASP A 9 8.78 -0.55 12.36
CA ASP A 9 9.46 0.43 13.23
C ASP A 9 10.65 1.04 12.47
N PRO A 10 10.60 2.34 12.09
CA PRO A 10 9.46 3.25 12.32
C PRO A 10 8.23 2.89 11.48
N PRO A 11 7.03 3.24 11.98
CA PRO A 11 5.79 3.06 11.22
C PRO A 11 5.84 3.76 9.86
N VAL A 12 5.24 3.15 8.83
CA VAL A 12 5.29 3.65 7.44
C VAL A 12 4.76 5.08 7.33
N ASP A 13 3.64 5.39 7.97
CA ASP A 13 3.05 6.74 7.99
C ASP A 13 3.97 7.77 8.68
N ARG A 14 4.71 7.38 9.71
CA ARG A 14 5.73 8.21 10.33
C ARG A 14 6.88 8.49 9.37
N PHE A 15 7.38 7.45 8.70
CA PHE A 15 8.45 7.60 7.71
C PHE A 15 8.04 8.55 6.58
N ILE A 16 6.81 8.38 6.04
CA ILE A 16 6.26 9.26 5.01
C ILE A 16 6.14 10.70 5.50
N PHE A 17 5.59 10.90 6.70
CA PHE A 17 5.45 12.23 7.30
C PHE A 17 6.81 12.91 7.46
N GLU A 18 7.75 12.29 8.18
CA GLU A 18 9.05 12.89 8.50
C GLU A 18 9.87 13.19 7.23
N ARG A 19 9.75 12.36 6.19
CA ARG A 19 10.55 12.51 4.97
C ARG A 19 9.92 13.44 3.95
N TYR A 20 8.64 13.31 3.68
CA TYR A 20 8.00 13.98 2.56
C TYR A 20 7.07 15.13 2.97
N PHE A 21 6.40 15.02 4.10
CA PHE A 21 5.34 15.97 4.51
C PHE A 21 5.50 16.42 5.97
N PRO A 22 6.67 16.89 6.44
CA PRO A 22 6.97 17.13 7.85
C PRO A 22 6.25 18.35 8.47
N ASP A 23 5.50 19.09 7.67
CA ASP A 23 4.72 20.24 8.14
C ASP A 23 3.25 19.81 8.35
N LEU A 24 2.81 19.79 9.60
CA LEU A 24 1.43 19.44 9.99
C LEU A 24 0.36 20.36 9.37
N GLY A 25 0.73 21.56 8.94
CA GLY A 25 -0.17 22.49 8.23
C GLY A 25 -0.37 22.16 6.76
N THR A 26 0.41 21.23 6.21
CA THR A 26 0.29 20.83 4.81
C THR A 26 -1.03 20.15 4.54
N GLN A 27 -1.80 20.66 3.59
CA GLN A 27 -3.02 20.03 3.10
C GLN A 27 -2.73 19.17 1.88
N GLY A 28 -3.29 17.97 1.84
CA GLY A 28 -3.02 17.02 0.76
C GLY A 28 -4.19 16.10 0.44
N VAL A 29 -3.97 15.30 -0.59
CA VAL A 29 -4.87 14.24 -1.02
C VAL A 29 -4.08 12.94 -1.06
N PHE A 30 -4.59 11.90 -0.41
CA PHE A 30 -4.00 10.57 -0.50
C PHE A 30 -4.94 9.55 -1.13
N VAL A 31 -4.35 8.51 -1.69
CA VAL A 31 -5.00 7.28 -2.13
C VAL A 31 -4.31 6.11 -1.45
N GLU A 32 -5.06 5.27 -0.76
CA GLU A 32 -4.58 4.04 -0.12
C GLU A 32 -5.27 2.85 -0.80
N CYS A 33 -4.48 2.05 -1.54
CA CYS A 33 -4.92 0.85 -2.22
C CYS A 33 -4.49 -0.37 -1.41
N GLY A 34 -5.45 -1.24 -1.05
CA GLY A 34 -5.27 -2.25 -0.04
C GLY A 34 -5.44 -1.66 1.37
N ALA A 35 -6.48 -0.81 1.55
CA ALA A 35 -6.69 -0.09 2.81
C ALA A 35 -7.16 -1.02 3.95
N PHE A 36 -7.42 -2.29 3.66
CA PHE A 36 -7.88 -3.30 4.59
C PHE A 36 -9.04 -2.79 5.45
N ASP A 37 -9.02 -3.01 6.76
CA ASP A 37 -10.05 -2.54 7.69
C ASP A 37 -9.91 -1.07 8.08
N GLY A 38 -8.92 -0.35 7.56
CA GLY A 38 -8.65 1.06 7.84
C GLY A 38 -8.09 1.35 9.23
N GLN A 39 -7.77 0.31 10.01
CA GLN A 39 -7.19 0.41 11.34
C GLN A 39 -5.89 -0.35 11.48
N THR A 40 -5.86 -1.59 10.99
CA THR A 40 -4.70 -2.48 11.06
C THR A 40 -3.67 -2.03 10.02
N GLU A 41 -2.42 -1.83 10.44
CA GLU A 41 -1.27 -1.51 9.58
C GLU A 41 -1.48 -0.34 8.61
N CYS A 42 -2.33 0.62 9.00
CA CYS A 42 -2.87 1.65 8.13
C CYS A 42 -1.86 2.77 7.85
N SER A 43 -1.38 2.86 6.62
CA SER A 43 -0.32 3.79 6.22
C SER A 43 -0.78 5.24 5.97
N CYS A 44 -2.09 5.48 5.83
CA CYS A 44 -2.62 6.83 5.58
C CYS A 44 -3.50 7.42 6.69
N ARG A 45 -3.77 6.67 7.76
CA ARG A 45 -4.65 7.14 8.84
C ARG A 45 -4.14 8.39 9.55
N PHE A 46 -2.82 8.51 9.75
CA PHE A 46 -2.21 9.70 10.32
C PHE A 46 -2.51 10.96 9.49
N PHE A 47 -2.45 10.86 8.18
CA PHE A 47 -2.73 11.98 7.27
C PHE A 47 -4.20 12.39 7.32
N GLU A 48 -5.13 11.45 7.47
CA GLU A 48 -6.55 11.74 7.66
C GLU A 48 -6.81 12.39 9.02
N GLU A 49 -6.46 11.69 10.12
CA GLU A 49 -6.88 12.09 11.48
C GLU A 49 -6.09 13.26 12.05
N THR A 50 -4.78 13.34 11.74
CA THR A 50 -3.89 14.35 12.33
C THR A 50 -3.69 15.54 11.41
N MET A 51 -3.54 15.32 10.12
CA MET A 51 -3.28 16.39 9.16
C MET A 51 -4.54 16.90 8.44
N GLY A 52 -5.67 16.18 8.55
CA GLY A 52 -6.93 16.56 7.90
C GLY A 52 -6.92 16.44 6.37
N TRP A 53 -6.10 15.55 5.84
CA TRP A 53 -6.02 15.33 4.41
C TRP A 53 -7.28 14.68 3.86
N LYS A 54 -7.60 14.96 2.60
CA LYS A 54 -8.66 14.26 1.90
C LYS A 54 -8.18 12.88 1.46
N GLY A 55 -8.87 11.83 1.93
CA GLY A 55 -8.49 10.45 1.68
C GLY A 55 -9.43 9.73 0.73
N TYR A 56 -8.85 8.80 -0.03
CA TYR A 56 -9.56 7.79 -0.81
C TYR A 56 -8.96 6.42 -0.47
N ASN A 57 -9.76 5.59 0.19
CA ASN A 57 -9.38 4.24 0.58
C ASN A 57 -10.08 3.24 -0.32
N LEU A 58 -9.34 2.31 -0.89
CA LEU A 58 -9.86 1.26 -1.78
C LEU A 58 -9.61 -0.10 -1.14
N GLU A 59 -10.70 -0.85 -0.96
CA GLU A 59 -10.70 -2.21 -0.42
C GLU A 59 -11.71 -3.06 -1.18
N PRO A 60 -11.27 -4.06 -1.96
CA PRO A 60 -12.15 -4.83 -2.82
C PRO A 60 -12.99 -5.86 -2.08
N VAL A 61 -12.56 -6.35 -0.92
CA VAL A 61 -13.24 -7.42 -0.18
C VAL A 61 -14.42 -6.87 0.60
N PRO A 62 -15.68 -7.28 0.32
CA PRO A 62 -16.88 -6.61 0.85
C PRO A 62 -16.96 -6.55 2.38
N TRP A 63 -16.68 -7.64 3.08
CA TRP A 63 -16.76 -7.69 4.55
C TRP A 63 -15.64 -6.93 5.26
N ILE A 64 -14.48 -6.77 4.58
CA ILE A 64 -13.38 -5.93 5.06
C ILE A 64 -13.72 -4.46 4.82
N TYR A 65 -14.24 -4.12 3.65
CA TYR A 65 -14.73 -2.79 3.32
C TYR A 65 -15.81 -2.26 4.29
N GLU A 66 -16.70 -3.12 4.78
CA GLU A 66 -17.69 -2.72 5.80
C GLU A 66 -17.01 -2.20 7.07
N ARG A 67 -15.92 -2.83 7.51
CA ARG A 67 -15.12 -2.36 8.64
C ARG A 67 -14.34 -1.08 8.31
N LEU A 68 -13.74 -1.03 7.13
CA LEU A 68 -13.06 0.17 6.65
C LEU A 68 -13.96 1.41 6.74
N THR A 69 -15.20 1.31 6.29
CA THR A 69 -16.15 2.44 6.34
C THR A 69 -16.47 2.91 7.76
N GLN A 70 -16.48 2.00 8.72
CA GLN A 70 -16.69 2.32 10.13
C GLN A 70 -15.46 2.97 10.76
N ASN A 71 -14.27 2.48 10.42
CA ASN A 71 -13.01 2.93 11.00
C ASN A 71 -12.47 4.24 10.37
N ARG A 72 -12.85 4.52 9.10
CA ARG A 72 -12.36 5.68 8.32
C ARG A 72 -13.50 6.54 7.78
N PRO A 73 -14.38 7.08 8.66
CA PRO A 73 -15.58 7.80 8.22
C PRO A 73 -15.31 9.16 7.56
N MET A 74 -14.10 9.70 7.70
CA MET A 74 -13.73 11.00 7.12
C MET A 74 -13.21 10.88 5.69
N SER A 75 -12.83 9.70 5.25
CA SER A 75 -12.35 9.41 3.89
C SER A 75 -13.46 8.93 2.97
N SER A 76 -13.22 9.04 1.67
CA SER A 76 -14.04 8.37 0.64
C SER A 76 -13.60 6.92 0.54
N ASN A 77 -14.39 6.00 1.09
CA ASN A 77 -14.10 4.57 1.04
C ASN A 77 -14.82 3.93 -0.15
N LEU A 78 -14.13 3.07 -0.91
CA LEU A 78 -14.64 2.43 -2.12
C LEU A 78 -14.46 0.91 -2.03
N ASN A 79 -15.55 0.16 -2.25
CA ASN A 79 -15.51 -1.30 -2.34
C ASN A 79 -15.08 -1.73 -3.76
N VAL A 80 -13.80 -1.52 -4.05
CA VAL A 80 -13.20 -1.76 -5.37
C VAL A 80 -11.70 -1.88 -5.25
N GLY A 81 -11.07 -2.69 -6.10
CA GLY A 81 -9.63 -2.68 -6.33
C GLY A 81 -9.26 -1.79 -7.51
N LEU A 82 -7.98 -1.43 -7.66
CA LEU A 82 -7.44 -0.87 -8.90
C LEU A 82 -6.84 -1.98 -9.77
N SER A 83 -6.86 -1.77 -11.08
CA SER A 83 -6.28 -2.69 -12.07
C SER A 83 -5.98 -1.95 -13.38
N ASP A 84 -5.50 -2.69 -14.37
CA ASP A 84 -5.30 -2.23 -15.74
C ASP A 84 -6.62 -1.92 -16.49
N ARG A 85 -7.77 -2.39 -15.97
CA ARG A 85 -9.09 -2.24 -16.59
C ARG A 85 -10.20 -2.10 -15.57
N THR A 86 -11.32 -1.57 -16.00
CA THR A 86 -12.59 -1.54 -15.24
C THR A 86 -13.40 -2.80 -15.51
N GLY A 87 -13.92 -3.41 -14.45
CA GLY A 87 -14.78 -4.60 -14.55
C GLY A 87 -14.82 -5.39 -13.26
N THR A 88 -14.78 -6.69 -13.39
CA THR A 88 -14.71 -7.63 -12.28
C THR A 88 -13.52 -8.55 -12.43
N GLN A 89 -13.00 -9.05 -11.31
CA GLN A 89 -11.84 -9.93 -11.26
C GLN A 89 -12.04 -11.02 -10.21
N ARG A 90 -11.47 -12.20 -10.46
CA ARG A 90 -11.37 -13.24 -9.43
C ARG A 90 -10.36 -12.81 -8.39
N PHE A 91 -10.64 -13.14 -7.15
CA PHE A 91 -9.80 -12.83 -6.01
C PHE A 91 -9.83 -14.02 -5.06
N GLN A 92 -8.67 -14.37 -4.52
CA GLN A 92 -8.50 -15.44 -3.57
C GLN A 92 -8.38 -14.86 -2.16
N SER A 93 -9.47 -14.92 -1.41
CA SER A 93 -9.45 -14.60 0.02
C SER A 93 -8.87 -15.79 0.78
N VAL A 94 -7.98 -15.52 1.74
CA VAL A 94 -7.40 -16.55 2.58
C VAL A 94 -8.19 -16.67 3.87
N VAL A 95 -8.56 -17.89 4.24
CA VAL A 95 -9.22 -18.20 5.50
C VAL A 95 -8.21 -18.85 6.41
N HIS A 96 -7.76 -18.11 7.42
CA HIS A 96 -6.79 -18.58 8.40
C HIS A 96 -7.47 -19.37 9.53
N PRO A 97 -6.89 -20.47 10.06
CA PRO A 97 -7.52 -21.30 11.08
C PRO A 97 -7.81 -20.56 12.40
N VAL A 98 -7.08 -19.48 12.70
CA VAL A 98 -7.26 -18.67 13.91
C VAL A 98 -8.04 -17.40 13.63
N TYR A 99 -7.70 -16.67 12.55
CA TYR A 99 -8.25 -15.34 12.24
C TYR A 99 -9.45 -15.39 11.29
N GLY A 100 -9.82 -16.57 10.80
CA GLY A 100 -10.92 -16.72 9.86
C GLY A 100 -10.63 -15.99 8.52
N ARG A 101 -11.60 -15.23 8.06
CA ARG A 101 -11.53 -14.46 6.80
C ARG A 101 -10.83 -13.09 6.95
N ASP A 102 -10.45 -12.73 8.16
CA ASP A 102 -9.92 -11.41 8.49
C ASP A 102 -8.39 -11.39 8.34
N THR A 103 -7.94 -11.65 7.11
CA THR A 103 -6.51 -11.70 6.76
C THR A 103 -6.15 -10.62 5.75
N THR A 104 -4.93 -10.09 5.85
CA THR A 104 -4.39 -9.10 4.91
C THR A 104 -3.86 -9.72 3.62
N ILE A 105 -3.65 -11.03 3.58
CA ILE A 105 -2.98 -11.79 2.52
C ILE A 105 -3.90 -12.27 1.38
N GLY A 106 -5.06 -11.65 1.19
CA GLY A 106 -5.92 -11.93 0.04
C GLY A 106 -5.36 -11.31 -1.24
N ALA A 107 -5.32 -12.04 -2.36
CA ALA A 107 -4.72 -11.59 -3.61
C ALA A 107 -5.52 -11.99 -4.84
N VAL A 108 -5.27 -11.34 -5.96
CA VAL A 108 -5.76 -11.76 -7.28
C VAL A 108 -5.19 -13.13 -7.64
N GLU A 109 -3.91 -13.32 -7.38
CA GLU A 109 -3.21 -14.58 -7.59
C GLU A 109 -2.06 -14.70 -6.58
N HIS A 110 -2.01 -15.81 -5.85
CA HIS A 110 -0.88 -16.13 -4.99
C HIS A 110 0.16 -16.94 -5.75
N SER A 111 1.44 -16.70 -5.48
CA SER A 111 2.50 -17.55 -6.01
C SER A 111 2.33 -19.01 -5.54
N PRO A 112 2.77 -19.99 -6.31
CA PRO A 112 2.69 -21.41 -5.89
C PRO A 112 3.37 -21.66 -4.54
N ALA A 113 4.52 -21.02 -4.30
CA ALA A 113 5.26 -21.16 -3.04
C ALA A 113 4.49 -20.62 -1.84
N LEU A 114 3.87 -19.43 -1.98
CA LEU A 114 3.03 -18.84 -0.93
C LEU A 114 1.79 -19.70 -0.66
N LYS A 115 1.16 -20.24 -1.71
CA LYS A 115 0.02 -21.18 -1.54
C LYS A 115 0.41 -22.43 -0.76
N GLU A 116 1.52 -23.07 -1.12
CA GLU A 116 2.02 -24.23 -0.38
C GLU A 116 2.27 -23.90 1.08
N TYR A 117 2.91 -22.78 1.35
CA TYR A 117 3.17 -22.31 2.72
C TYR A 117 1.87 -22.11 3.50
N LEU A 118 0.91 -21.35 2.95
CA LEU A 118 -0.38 -21.07 3.61
C LEU A 118 -1.18 -22.37 3.88
N ILE A 119 -1.19 -23.31 2.94
CA ILE A 119 -1.83 -24.63 3.13
C ILE A 119 -1.15 -25.39 4.27
N ALA A 120 0.18 -25.36 4.36
CA ALA A 120 0.92 -25.99 5.44
C ALA A 120 0.62 -25.37 6.83
N GLN A 121 0.23 -24.09 6.87
CA GLN A 121 -0.25 -23.40 8.07
C GLN A 121 -1.74 -23.68 8.37
N GLY A 122 -2.41 -24.50 7.59
CA GLY A 122 -3.82 -24.85 7.75
C GLY A 122 -4.80 -23.83 7.17
N CYS A 123 -4.30 -22.89 6.38
CA CYS A 123 -5.17 -21.94 5.66
C CYS A 123 -5.94 -22.61 4.52
N THR A 124 -7.12 -22.10 4.23
CA THR A 124 -7.91 -22.44 3.06
C THR A 124 -8.16 -21.20 2.20
N PHE A 125 -8.58 -21.41 0.95
CA PHE A 125 -8.81 -20.33 0.00
C PHE A 125 -10.28 -20.30 -0.41
N GLU A 126 -10.86 -19.10 -0.42
CA GLU A 126 -12.18 -18.85 -0.97
C GLU A 126 -12.03 -17.96 -2.21
N GLU A 127 -12.57 -18.42 -3.35
CA GLU A 127 -12.66 -17.58 -4.54
C GLU A 127 -13.89 -16.68 -4.46
N ILE A 128 -13.66 -15.38 -4.58
CA ILE A 128 -14.71 -14.36 -4.69
C ILE A 128 -14.52 -13.56 -5.97
N THR A 129 -15.57 -12.86 -6.37
CA THR A 129 -15.50 -11.89 -7.46
C THR A 129 -15.50 -10.49 -6.85
N ILE A 130 -14.50 -9.70 -7.18
CA ILE A 130 -14.36 -8.31 -6.75
C ILE A 130 -14.60 -7.36 -7.93
N ASN A 131 -15.02 -6.14 -7.64
CA ASN A 131 -15.05 -5.07 -8.62
C ASN A 131 -13.65 -4.45 -8.72
N VAL A 132 -13.24 -4.07 -9.94
CA VAL A 132 -12.01 -3.34 -10.19
C VAL A 132 -12.26 -2.13 -11.08
N LEU A 133 -11.46 -1.08 -10.90
CA LEU A 133 -11.47 0.13 -11.73
C LEU A 133 -10.10 0.33 -12.37
N ALA A 134 -10.09 0.72 -13.63
CA ALA A 134 -8.93 1.38 -14.22
C ALA A 134 -8.70 2.72 -13.52
N TRP A 135 -7.44 3.14 -13.42
CA TRP A 135 -7.07 4.39 -12.75
C TRP A 135 -7.83 5.62 -13.25
N ASN A 136 -7.91 5.82 -14.56
CA ASN A 136 -8.62 6.98 -15.12
C ASN A 136 -10.12 6.97 -14.80
N ASP A 137 -10.75 5.81 -14.77
CA ASP A 137 -12.16 5.70 -14.34
C ASP A 137 -12.33 6.09 -12.87
N PHE A 138 -11.41 5.65 -12.00
CA PHE A 138 -11.39 6.06 -10.60
C PHE A 138 -11.22 7.58 -10.46
N ILE A 139 -10.21 8.16 -11.11
CA ILE A 139 -9.95 9.61 -11.11
C ILE A 139 -11.17 10.41 -11.57
N HIS A 140 -11.79 10.01 -12.67
CA HIS A 140 -12.96 10.71 -13.23
C HIS A 140 -14.19 10.57 -12.33
N ARG A 141 -14.50 9.37 -11.83
CA ARG A 141 -15.66 9.14 -10.96
C ARG A 141 -15.56 9.92 -9.64
N GLN A 142 -14.35 10.00 -9.08
CA GLN A 142 -14.10 10.73 -7.83
C GLN A 142 -13.81 12.22 -8.04
N LYS A 143 -13.71 12.68 -9.30
CA LYS A 143 -13.36 14.06 -9.68
C LYS A 143 -12.07 14.52 -9.03
N ILE A 144 -11.06 13.67 -9.06
CA ILE A 144 -9.74 13.94 -8.49
C ILE A 144 -8.92 14.71 -9.50
N SER A 145 -8.31 15.82 -9.07
CA SER A 145 -7.44 16.64 -9.91
C SER A 145 -5.99 16.67 -9.45
N ARG A 146 -5.72 16.17 -8.24
CA ARG A 146 -4.39 16.10 -7.64
C ARG A 146 -4.33 15.00 -6.62
N ILE A 147 -3.18 14.31 -6.54
CA ILE A 147 -2.85 13.34 -5.50
C ILE A 147 -1.42 13.64 -5.03
N ASP A 148 -1.24 13.79 -3.72
CA ASP A 148 0.05 14.07 -3.11
C ASP A 148 0.76 12.79 -2.71
N LEU A 149 0.02 11.80 -2.20
CA LEU A 149 0.52 10.52 -1.72
C LEU A 149 -0.36 9.38 -2.25
N MET A 150 0.28 8.33 -2.74
CA MET A 150 -0.35 7.03 -2.97
C MET A 150 0.41 5.95 -2.20
N VAL A 151 -0.32 5.14 -1.45
CA VAL A 151 0.15 3.87 -0.90
C VAL A 151 -0.46 2.76 -1.75
N LEU A 152 0.38 1.92 -2.31
CA LEU A 152 0.01 0.80 -3.17
C LEU A 152 0.54 -0.49 -2.56
N ASP A 153 -0.37 -1.23 -1.93
CA ASP A 153 -0.12 -2.51 -1.27
C ASP A 153 -1.30 -3.43 -1.62
N VAL A 154 -1.15 -4.20 -2.67
CA VAL A 154 -2.23 -5.00 -3.27
C VAL A 154 -1.83 -6.45 -3.51
N GLU A 155 -0.87 -6.91 -2.70
CA GLU A 155 -0.49 -8.32 -2.58
C GLU A 155 -0.16 -8.99 -3.92
N GLY A 156 0.72 -8.32 -4.70
CA GLY A 156 1.24 -8.83 -5.97
C GLY A 156 0.52 -8.35 -7.24
N HIS A 157 -0.43 -7.43 -7.12
CA HIS A 157 -1.14 -6.85 -8.27
C HIS A 157 -0.63 -5.44 -8.65
N GLU A 158 0.46 -4.97 -8.03
CA GLU A 158 1.02 -3.62 -8.17
C GLU A 158 1.33 -3.28 -9.64
N ALA A 159 1.97 -4.20 -10.36
CA ALA A 159 2.32 -3.99 -11.77
C ALA A 159 1.10 -3.72 -12.65
N SER A 160 0.00 -4.46 -12.45
CA SER A 160 -1.24 -4.24 -13.20
C SER A 160 -1.89 -2.90 -12.87
N VAL A 161 -1.85 -2.47 -11.61
CA VAL A 161 -2.33 -1.14 -11.22
C VAL A 161 -1.50 -0.05 -11.90
N LEU A 162 -0.17 -0.16 -11.86
CA LEU A 162 0.73 0.80 -12.49
C LEU A 162 0.56 0.86 -14.00
N ASP A 163 0.35 -0.28 -14.67
CA ASP A 163 0.05 -0.32 -16.10
C ASP A 163 -1.25 0.44 -16.43
N GLY A 164 -2.27 0.32 -15.57
CA GLY A 164 -3.50 1.09 -15.68
C GLY A 164 -3.35 2.60 -15.48
N MET A 165 -2.22 3.05 -14.91
CA MET A 165 -1.92 4.46 -14.62
C MET A 165 -1.11 5.17 -15.72
N ARG A 166 -0.47 4.43 -16.65
CA ARG A 166 0.56 4.94 -17.58
C ARG A 166 0.14 6.20 -18.37
N ASP A 167 -1.09 6.24 -18.84
CA ASP A 167 -1.60 7.31 -19.72
C ASP A 167 -2.44 8.34 -18.96
N SER A 168 -2.24 8.47 -17.65
CA SER A 168 -3.02 9.40 -16.84
C SER A 168 -2.35 10.76 -16.69
N ASP A 169 -3.16 11.83 -16.83
CA ASP A 169 -2.73 13.20 -16.52
C ASP A 169 -2.67 13.48 -14.99
N VAL A 170 -3.30 12.62 -14.17
CA VAL A 170 -3.34 12.76 -12.72
C VAL A 170 -2.57 11.60 -12.09
N LEU A 171 -1.33 11.85 -11.76
CA LEU A 171 -0.44 10.90 -11.10
C LEU A 171 -0.01 11.42 -9.72
N PRO A 172 0.19 10.53 -8.72
CA PRO A 172 0.65 10.90 -7.39
C PRO A 172 2.01 11.59 -7.39
N SER A 173 2.22 12.54 -6.48
CA SER A 173 3.54 13.17 -6.29
C SER A 173 4.55 12.25 -5.64
N VAL A 174 4.10 11.49 -4.63
CA VAL A 174 4.87 10.49 -3.88
C VAL A 174 4.14 9.17 -3.97
N MET A 175 4.84 8.10 -4.28
CA MET A 175 4.34 6.73 -4.22
C MET A 175 5.13 5.93 -3.17
N CYS A 176 4.40 5.25 -2.32
CA CYS A 176 4.86 4.20 -1.42
C CYS A 176 4.31 2.88 -1.98
N VAL A 177 5.18 2.01 -2.44
CA VAL A 177 4.80 0.76 -3.12
C VAL A 177 5.39 -0.42 -2.38
N GLU A 178 4.55 -1.37 -2.01
CA GLU A 178 5.00 -2.66 -1.48
C GLU A 178 5.66 -3.47 -2.61
N VAL A 179 6.87 -3.98 -2.35
CA VAL A 179 7.69 -4.63 -3.39
C VAL A 179 7.96 -6.11 -3.14
N GLY A 180 7.44 -6.64 -2.05
CA GLY A 180 7.69 -8.01 -1.62
C GLY A 180 7.17 -9.08 -2.59
N HIS A 181 6.06 -8.84 -3.24
CA HIS A 181 5.41 -9.82 -4.10
C HIS A 181 5.74 -9.65 -5.59
N SER A 182 5.75 -8.42 -6.09
CA SER A 182 5.95 -8.12 -7.52
C SER A 182 7.42 -7.98 -7.94
N GLY A 183 8.33 -7.82 -6.96
CA GLY A 183 9.75 -7.61 -7.19
C GLY A 183 10.12 -6.17 -7.50
N PHE A 184 11.11 -5.64 -6.75
CA PHE A 184 11.53 -4.24 -6.84
C PHE A 184 11.94 -3.82 -8.25
N GLY A 185 12.72 -4.65 -8.97
CA GLY A 185 13.25 -4.30 -10.29
C GLY A 185 12.15 -4.03 -11.32
N ILE A 186 11.11 -4.86 -11.33
CA ILE A 186 9.97 -4.72 -12.26
C ILE A 186 9.22 -3.41 -11.98
N LEU A 187 8.86 -3.17 -10.71
CA LEU A 187 8.08 -1.99 -10.32
C LEU A 187 8.87 -0.70 -10.54
N ARG A 188 10.18 -0.71 -10.22
CA ARG A 188 11.09 0.41 -10.50
C ARG A 188 11.10 0.78 -11.99
N ASP A 189 11.23 -0.22 -12.87
CA ASP A 189 11.34 0.03 -14.30
C ASP A 189 10.02 0.58 -14.87
N ILE A 190 8.87 0.04 -14.46
CA ILE A 190 7.55 0.59 -14.81
C ILE A 190 7.42 2.05 -14.34
N LEU A 191 7.74 2.33 -13.09
CA LEU A 191 7.65 3.68 -12.53
C LEU A 191 8.63 4.66 -13.17
N ALA A 192 9.83 4.21 -13.55
CA ALA A 192 10.79 5.03 -14.28
C ALA A 192 10.26 5.47 -15.65
N GLU A 193 9.59 4.57 -16.39
CA GLU A 193 8.91 4.88 -17.66
C GLU A 193 7.75 5.88 -17.46
N MET A 194 7.04 5.79 -16.34
CA MET A 194 5.97 6.74 -15.96
C MET A 194 6.48 8.09 -15.44
N GLY A 195 7.80 8.30 -15.39
CA GLY A 195 8.37 9.59 -14.98
C GLY A 195 8.65 9.71 -13.49
N TYR A 196 8.75 8.61 -12.77
CA TYR A 196 9.17 8.57 -11.37
C TYR A 196 10.67 8.29 -11.23
N GLU A 197 11.23 8.73 -10.11
CA GLU A 197 12.56 8.35 -9.65
C GLU A 197 12.48 7.64 -8.31
N TYR A 198 13.22 6.55 -8.18
CA TYR A 198 13.39 5.86 -6.90
C TYR A 198 14.15 6.76 -5.92
N ASP A 199 13.64 6.89 -4.71
CA ASP A 199 14.24 7.68 -3.66
C ASP A 199 14.90 6.81 -2.58
N VAL A 200 14.13 5.93 -1.97
CA VAL A 200 14.59 5.09 -0.85
C VAL A 200 13.64 3.93 -0.63
N SER A 201 14.12 2.90 0.09
CA SER A 201 13.27 1.82 0.64
C SER A 201 13.26 1.86 2.17
N SER A 202 12.15 1.43 2.74
CA SER A 202 11.99 1.21 4.17
C SER A 202 11.15 -0.05 4.37
N ASN A 203 11.73 -1.07 4.96
CA ASN A 203 11.12 -2.40 5.12
C ASN A 203 10.66 -2.97 3.76
N ALA A 204 9.44 -3.46 3.64
CA ALA A 204 8.87 -3.99 2.40
C ALA A 204 8.48 -2.91 1.38
N ASN A 205 8.62 -1.63 1.70
CA ASN A 205 8.14 -0.53 0.87
C ASN A 205 9.28 0.19 0.15
N ALA A 206 9.07 0.51 -1.13
CA ALA A 206 9.91 1.39 -1.92
C ALA A 206 9.17 2.70 -2.21
N PHE A 207 9.91 3.80 -2.12
CA PHE A 207 9.37 5.14 -2.30
C PHE A 207 9.89 5.75 -3.60
N PHE A 208 8.96 6.35 -4.34
CA PHE A 208 9.24 6.97 -5.62
C PHE A 208 8.66 8.37 -5.67
N LEU A 209 9.40 9.28 -6.28
CA LEU A 209 9.01 10.68 -6.48
C LEU A 209 8.81 10.97 -7.96
N ARG A 210 7.70 11.60 -8.31
CA ARG A 210 7.50 12.07 -9.68
C ARG A 210 8.54 13.17 -10.00
N ARG A 211 9.15 13.11 -11.17
CA ARG A 211 10.32 13.98 -11.53
C ARG A 211 10.05 15.45 -11.43
N ASP A 212 8.85 15.90 -11.77
CA ASP A 212 8.47 17.32 -11.72
C ASP A 212 8.40 17.89 -10.29
N VAL A 213 8.23 17.04 -9.27
CA VAL A 213 8.18 17.46 -7.87
C VAL A 213 9.51 17.25 -7.11
N LEU A 214 10.51 16.58 -7.70
CA LEU A 214 11.82 16.37 -7.08
C LEU A 214 12.44 17.64 -6.49
N PRO A 215 12.42 18.80 -7.16
CA PRO A 215 12.98 20.04 -6.60
C PRO A 215 12.34 20.45 -5.27
N LEU A 216 11.06 20.09 -5.04
CA LEU A 216 10.34 20.43 -3.80
C LEU A 216 10.85 19.62 -2.62
N PHE A 217 11.36 18.41 -2.87
CA PHE A 217 11.85 17.50 -1.85
C PHE A 217 13.38 17.56 -1.67
N ALA A 218 14.12 17.98 -2.69
CA ALA A 218 15.60 18.08 -2.65
C ALA A 218 16.11 18.98 -1.52
N PHE A 219 15.43 20.07 -1.23
CA PHE A 219 15.78 20.98 -0.12
C PHE A 219 15.55 20.36 1.26
N ARG A 220 14.62 19.42 1.38
CA ARG A 220 14.29 18.76 2.65
C ARG A 220 15.30 17.66 3.00
N SER A 221 15.79 16.93 2.01
CA SER A 221 16.77 15.86 2.19
C SER A 221 18.14 16.36 2.68
N ALA A 222 18.52 17.60 2.35
CA ALA A 222 19.78 18.20 2.80
C ALA A 222 19.79 18.60 4.27
N ALA A 223 18.62 18.73 4.91
CA ALA A 223 18.46 19.18 6.29
C ALA A 223 18.28 18.03 7.30
N GLN A 224 18.11 16.78 6.86
CA GLN A 224 17.93 15.63 7.76
C GLN A 224 19.22 14.81 7.89
N PRO A 225 19.53 14.27 9.09
CA PRO A 225 20.65 13.34 9.24
C PRO A 225 20.42 12.09 8.38
N LYS A 226 21.44 11.67 7.66
CA LYS A 226 21.45 10.44 6.83
C LYS A 226 21.41 9.18 7.69
N THR A 227 20.34 8.93 8.37
CA THR A 227 20.14 7.74 9.23
C THR A 227 19.14 6.73 8.68
N ALA A 228 18.70 6.87 7.43
CA ALA A 228 18.07 5.76 6.75
C ALA A 228 19.18 4.88 6.16
N VAL A 229 19.53 3.80 6.82
CA VAL A 229 20.32 2.73 6.21
C VAL A 229 19.42 2.13 5.14
N ALA A 230 19.73 2.43 3.87
CA ALA A 230 19.16 1.70 2.76
C ALA A 230 19.63 0.24 2.92
N LEU A 231 18.77 -0.61 3.44
CA LEU A 231 18.99 -2.04 3.31
C LEU A 231 18.85 -2.35 1.82
N PRO A 232 19.82 -3.00 1.20
CA PRO A 232 19.66 -3.47 -0.17
C PRO A 232 18.47 -4.43 -0.15
N ILE A 233 17.43 -4.10 -0.91
CA ILE A 233 16.37 -5.08 -1.20
C ILE A 233 17.06 -6.09 -2.13
N PRO A 234 17.21 -7.35 -1.74
CA PRO A 234 17.73 -8.34 -2.63
C PRO A 234 16.77 -8.46 -3.82
N ASP A 235 17.31 -8.52 -5.06
CA ASP A 235 16.53 -8.90 -6.25
C ASP A 235 16.08 -10.38 -6.18
N GLU A 236 16.43 -11.07 -5.14
CA GLU A 236 16.04 -12.45 -4.85
C GLU A 236 14.74 -12.45 -4.02
N ILE A 237 13.80 -13.25 -4.48
CA ILE A 237 12.60 -13.67 -3.76
C ILE A 237 12.94 -13.83 -2.27
N ILE A 238 12.21 -13.13 -1.40
CA ILE A 238 12.31 -13.25 0.06
C ILE A 238 12.55 -14.71 0.40
N SER A 239 13.63 -14.99 1.10
CA SER A 239 13.94 -16.37 1.44
C SER A 239 12.84 -16.92 2.36
N ARG A 240 12.64 -18.24 2.37
CA ARG A 240 11.66 -18.89 3.23
C ARG A 240 11.84 -18.49 4.71
N ALA A 241 13.08 -18.26 5.13
CA ALA A 241 13.42 -17.82 6.49
C ALA A 241 12.97 -16.37 6.76
N ASP A 242 13.12 -15.46 5.79
CA ASP A 242 12.71 -14.07 5.94
C ASP A 242 11.19 -13.94 5.95
N LEU A 243 10.49 -14.77 5.16
CA LEU A 243 9.03 -14.85 5.16
C LEU A 243 8.50 -15.41 6.51
N ASP A 244 9.14 -16.43 7.04
CA ASP A 244 8.81 -17.02 8.35
C ASP A 244 9.04 -16.01 9.49
N GLU A 245 10.08 -15.17 9.41
CA GLU A 245 10.36 -14.11 10.38
C GLU A 245 9.32 -12.99 10.32
N LEU A 246 8.98 -12.49 9.11
CA LEU A 246 7.98 -11.45 8.89
C LEU A 246 6.57 -11.88 9.36
N ILE A 247 6.19 -13.13 9.08
CA ILE A 247 4.89 -13.68 9.52
C ILE A 247 4.89 -13.91 11.03
N SER A 248 5.99 -14.38 11.61
CA SER A 248 6.12 -14.58 13.06
C SER A 248 6.06 -13.26 13.83
N GLU A 249 6.69 -12.20 13.33
CA GLU A 249 6.61 -10.86 13.94
C GLU A 249 5.19 -10.30 13.87
N ARG A 250 4.51 -10.46 12.74
CA ARG A 250 3.12 -10.06 12.54
C ARG A 250 2.17 -10.81 13.49
N ASP A 251 2.32 -12.12 13.60
CA ASP A 251 1.49 -12.96 14.47
C ASP A 251 1.68 -12.59 15.95
N GLN A 252 2.90 -12.23 16.35
CA GLN A 252 3.18 -11.72 17.71
C GLN A 252 2.56 -10.34 17.96
N LEU A 253 2.47 -9.47 16.95
CA LEU A 253 1.81 -8.16 17.05
C LEU A 253 0.30 -8.31 17.20
N LEU A 254 -0.32 -9.20 16.44
CA LEU A 254 -1.77 -9.49 16.53
C LEU A 254 -2.17 -10.09 17.88
N ILE A 255 -1.31 -10.94 18.48
CA ILE A 255 -1.51 -11.50 19.83
C ILE A 255 -1.41 -10.41 20.93
N ARG A 256 -0.65 -9.33 20.70
CA ARG A 256 -0.51 -8.22 21.68
C ARG A 256 -1.64 -7.20 21.61
N LEU A 257 -2.45 -7.22 20.55
CA LEU A 257 -3.54 -6.28 20.31
C LEU A 257 -4.93 -6.88 20.59
N GLY A 258 -5.04 -8.18 20.83
CA GLY A 258 -6.24 -8.90 21.29
C GLY A 258 -6.23 -9.05 22.80
#